data_624b6e026005c6b9337b69304dea28f3
#
_entry.id   624b6e026005c6b9337b69304dea28f3
#
_cell.length_a   1.000
_cell.length_b   1.000
_cell.length_c   1.000
_cell.angle_alpha   90.00
_cell.angle_beta   90.00
_cell.angle_gamma   90.00
#
_symmetry.space_group_name_H-M   'P 1'
#
loop_
_entity.id
_entity.type
_entity.pdbx_description
1 polymer ?
#
loop_
_entity_poly.entity_id
_entity_poly.type
_entity_poly.pdbx_seq_one_letter_code
_entity_poly.pdbx_strand_id
1 'polypeptide(L)'
;MVVGYELRFGGSIDLGDPAMDAKATSALLVEAFGDIGLETLAGRHPAWVTIARNFLVEIGPPPVRPDRAVLQIKAYHAREDLLQILQRLSRSGYTIALDEWEGDLATNVEELMSLCSIVRVDVSKISAEDLPRVLRVPKLQGALLVATEVGDHAAFLRCQELGFTYFQGEYFAQPRTFKHRGVATAGLGSLRRLNELTSGEVSFEDLERIISSDVGLSLKLLRYVNSAFFSLPRNVSSVHEALSLLGVRTVRRWTTVMVLASIPDVPDELVSLGLRRAHMCEILAGGTSNEEREMMFTIGLFSVADALSDMPMADVLETLPFTDEVVAALLRREGPKGELLAAVAAYERGEFPTLPPSDNRPTMAGAYRAALEWADETGRAIL
;
A
#
# COMPACT_ATOMS: atom_id res chain seq x y z
N MET A 1 3.89 11.70 2.08
CA MET A 1 2.97 11.52 3.24
C MET A 1 1.66 10.92 2.73
N VAL A 2 1.22 9.81 3.32
CA VAL A 2 -0.07 9.17 3.01
C VAL A 2 -1.20 10.02 3.56
N VAL A 3 -2.23 10.27 2.76
CA VAL A 3 -3.40 11.08 3.14
C VAL A 3 -4.68 10.25 3.32
N GLY A 4 -4.67 8.98 2.89
CA GLY A 4 -5.79 8.07 3.04
C GLY A 4 -5.62 6.81 2.20
N TYR A 5 -6.50 5.84 2.40
CA TYR A 5 -6.52 4.58 1.68
C TYR A 5 -7.86 4.39 0.96
N GLU A 6 -7.80 4.12 -0.32
CA GLU A 6 -9.00 3.78 -1.09
C GLU A 6 -9.37 2.32 -0.83
N LEU A 7 -10.63 2.11 -0.42
CA LEU A 7 -11.20 0.77 -0.24
C LEU A 7 -11.94 0.37 -1.51
N ARG A 8 -11.54 -0.76 -2.09
CA ARG A 8 -12.17 -1.34 -3.29
C ARG A 8 -12.82 -2.67 -2.96
N PHE A 9 -14.02 -2.89 -3.50
CA PHE A 9 -14.71 -4.17 -3.37
C PHE A 9 -14.08 -5.21 -4.31
N GLY A 10 -13.69 -6.36 -3.75
CA GLY A 10 -13.00 -7.43 -4.46
C GLY A 10 -13.88 -8.57 -4.96
N GLY A 11 -15.19 -8.39 -5.03
CA GLY A 11 -16.12 -9.40 -5.55
C GLY A 11 -16.28 -9.33 -7.08
N SER A 12 -16.69 -10.44 -7.69
CA SER A 12 -17.08 -10.49 -9.12
C SER A 12 -18.46 -9.84 -9.32
N ILE A 13 -18.51 -8.51 -9.19
CA ILE A 13 -19.71 -7.72 -9.46
C ILE A 13 -19.45 -6.92 -10.72
N ASP A 14 -20.34 -6.99 -11.66
CA ASP A 14 -20.31 -6.16 -12.86
C ASP A 14 -20.59 -4.70 -12.45
N LEU A 15 -19.50 -3.92 -12.36
CA LEU A 15 -19.51 -2.51 -11.98
C LEU A 15 -19.99 -1.67 -13.17
N GLY A 16 -21.24 -1.66 -13.43
CA GLY A 16 -21.88 -0.91 -14.52
C GLY A 16 -23.40 -0.96 -14.42
N ASP A 17 -23.91 -1.93 -13.65
CA ASP A 17 -25.33 -2.00 -13.29
C ASP A 17 -25.56 -1.24 -11.96
N PRO A 18 -26.39 -0.19 -11.95
CA PRO A 18 -26.68 0.61 -10.75
C PRO A 18 -27.16 -0.20 -9.53
N ALA A 19 -27.85 -1.32 -9.75
CA ALA A 19 -28.29 -2.21 -8.67
C ALA A 19 -27.12 -3.01 -8.09
N MET A 20 -26.19 -3.42 -8.93
CA MET A 20 -24.97 -4.12 -8.51
C MET A 20 -23.99 -3.19 -7.79
N ASP A 21 -23.89 -1.93 -8.24
CA ASP A 21 -23.07 -0.90 -7.56
C ASP A 21 -23.56 -0.63 -6.12
N ALA A 22 -24.88 -0.57 -5.89
CA ALA A 22 -25.44 -0.40 -4.56
C ALA A 22 -25.17 -1.61 -3.66
N LYS A 23 -25.25 -2.82 -4.22
CA LYS A 23 -24.94 -4.07 -3.51
C LYS A 23 -23.45 -4.17 -3.16
N ALA A 24 -22.56 -3.80 -4.10
CA ALA A 24 -21.12 -3.72 -3.87
C ALA A 24 -20.78 -2.72 -2.77
N THR A 25 -21.38 -1.53 -2.80
CA THR A 25 -21.25 -0.52 -1.74
C THR A 25 -21.68 -1.08 -0.38
N SER A 26 -22.85 -1.74 -0.31
CA SER A 26 -23.37 -2.31 0.93
C SER A 26 -22.41 -3.40 1.48
N ALA A 27 -21.94 -4.31 0.62
CA ALA A 27 -21.01 -5.36 1.02
C ALA A 27 -19.69 -4.78 1.52
N LEU A 28 -19.11 -3.83 0.79
CA LEU A 28 -17.89 -3.15 1.20
C LEU A 28 -18.03 -2.48 2.57
N LEU A 29 -19.16 -1.77 2.78
CA LEU A 29 -19.41 -1.08 4.04
C LEU A 29 -19.59 -2.06 5.21
N VAL A 30 -20.30 -3.16 5.02
CA VAL A 30 -20.48 -4.19 6.06
C VAL A 30 -19.16 -4.84 6.42
N GLU A 31 -18.37 -5.25 5.43
CA GLU A 31 -17.06 -5.87 5.67
C GLU A 31 -16.05 -4.88 6.27
N ALA A 32 -15.92 -3.70 5.67
CA ALA A 32 -14.92 -2.73 6.09
C ALA A 32 -15.21 -2.09 7.45
N PHE A 33 -16.49 -1.84 7.79
CA PHE A 33 -16.86 -1.17 9.04
C PHE A 33 -17.38 -2.12 10.10
N GLY A 34 -17.87 -3.31 9.73
CA GLY A 34 -18.38 -4.32 10.65
C GLY A 34 -17.38 -5.39 10.99
N ASP A 35 -16.99 -6.19 10.00
CA ASP A 35 -16.25 -7.44 10.22
C ASP A 35 -14.73 -7.24 10.36
N ILE A 36 -14.12 -6.37 9.53
CA ILE A 36 -12.67 -6.14 9.52
C ILE A 36 -12.30 -4.97 10.42
N GLY A 37 -13.07 -3.89 10.37
CA GLY A 37 -12.80 -2.64 11.06
C GLY A 37 -11.91 -1.67 10.27
N LEU A 38 -12.28 -0.39 10.28
CA LEU A 38 -11.53 0.67 9.59
C LEU A 38 -10.11 0.85 10.11
N GLU A 39 -9.88 0.59 11.39
CA GLU A 39 -8.56 0.74 11.99
C GLU A 39 -7.58 -0.28 11.42
N THR A 40 -8.04 -1.49 11.12
CA THR A 40 -7.25 -2.52 10.45
C THR A 40 -6.94 -2.16 8.99
N LEU A 41 -7.93 -1.60 8.27
CA LEU A 41 -7.79 -1.33 6.82
C LEU A 41 -7.04 -0.02 6.51
N ALA A 42 -7.28 1.02 7.29
CA ALA A 42 -6.80 2.37 7.01
C ALA A 42 -6.00 3.00 8.18
N GLY A 43 -5.80 2.27 9.28
CA GLY A 43 -5.11 2.77 10.46
C GLY A 43 -5.74 4.08 10.96
N ARG A 44 -4.91 5.10 11.17
CA ARG A 44 -5.35 6.45 11.56
C ARG A 44 -5.85 7.31 10.40
N HIS A 45 -5.63 6.88 9.17
CA HIS A 45 -5.99 7.67 7.98
C HIS A 45 -7.47 7.49 7.61
N PRO A 46 -8.09 8.47 6.92
CA PRO A 46 -9.44 8.30 6.41
C PRO A 46 -9.49 7.24 5.31
N ALA A 47 -10.56 6.47 5.31
CA ALA A 47 -10.87 5.54 4.23
C ALA A 47 -11.60 6.28 3.10
N TRP A 48 -11.14 6.12 1.87
CA TRP A 48 -11.78 6.66 0.68
C TRP A 48 -12.68 5.57 0.10
N VAL A 49 -13.99 5.84 0.09
CA VAL A 49 -15.00 4.82 -0.24
C VAL A 49 -15.90 5.32 -1.35
N THR A 50 -15.94 4.58 -2.45
CA THR A 50 -16.90 4.86 -3.53
C THR A 50 -18.29 4.44 -3.09
N ILE A 51 -19.21 5.41 -3.05
CA ILE A 51 -20.61 5.19 -2.66
C ILE A 51 -21.48 5.29 -3.90
N ALA A 52 -22.21 4.22 -4.17
CA ALA A 52 -23.18 4.21 -5.25
C ALA A 52 -24.35 5.18 -4.97
N ARG A 53 -24.82 5.87 -6.03
CA ARG A 53 -25.98 6.78 -5.92
C ARG A 53 -27.19 6.09 -5.29
N ASN A 54 -27.54 4.90 -5.78
CA ASN A 54 -28.72 4.17 -5.30
C ASN A 54 -28.61 3.83 -3.82
N PHE A 55 -27.40 3.52 -3.32
CA PHE A 55 -27.17 3.33 -1.88
C PHE A 55 -27.57 4.58 -1.08
N LEU A 56 -27.10 5.76 -1.50
CA LEU A 56 -27.40 7.01 -0.80
C LEU A 56 -28.88 7.40 -0.87
N VAL A 57 -29.56 7.10 -1.98
CA VAL A 57 -30.97 7.43 -2.19
C VAL A 57 -31.89 6.50 -1.39
N GLU A 58 -31.59 5.21 -1.36
CA GLU A 58 -32.46 4.18 -0.78
C GLU A 58 -32.16 3.89 0.71
N ILE A 59 -30.89 3.94 1.08
CA ILE A 59 -30.42 3.55 2.43
C ILE A 59 -30.04 4.78 3.25
N GLY A 60 -29.41 5.77 2.63
CA GLY A 60 -28.98 6.99 3.30
C GLY A 60 -27.46 7.06 3.55
N PRO A 61 -27.03 7.85 4.55
CA PRO A 61 -25.61 8.03 4.84
C PRO A 61 -24.95 6.72 5.31
N PRO A 62 -23.68 6.48 4.95
CA PRO A 62 -22.96 5.30 5.44
C PRO A 62 -22.76 5.39 6.96
N PRO A 63 -22.74 4.25 7.68
CA PRO A 63 -22.59 4.18 9.13
C PRO A 63 -21.12 4.39 9.57
N VAL A 64 -20.52 5.50 9.15
CA VAL A 64 -19.13 5.85 9.44
C VAL A 64 -19.04 7.30 9.91
N ARG A 65 -18.09 7.56 10.81
CA ARG A 65 -17.86 8.94 11.27
C ARG A 65 -17.29 9.80 10.13
N PRO A 66 -17.74 11.06 10.00
CA PRO A 66 -17.29 11.95 8.92
C PRO A 66 -15.77 12.19 8.86
N ASP A 67 -15.10 12.17 10.01
CA ASP A 67 -13.65 12.36 10.11
C ASP A 67 -12.84 11.11 9.70
N ARG A 68 -13.50 9.96 9.53
CA ARG A 68 -12.88 8.68 9.20
C ARG A 68 -13.10 8.24 7.75
N ALA A 69 -13.89 8.97 6.96
CA ALA A 69 -14.17 8.60 5.58
C ALA A 69 -14.23 9.81 4.65
N VAL A 70 -13.72 9.62 3.44
CA VAL A 70 -13.96 10.46 2.27
C VAL A 70 -14.91 9.70 1.34
N LEU A 71 -16.07 10.30 1.07
CA LEU A 71 -17.10 9.68 0.23
C LEU A 71 -16.84 10.03 -1.23
N GLN A 72 -16.56 9.03 -2.05
CA GLN A 72 -16.31 9.20 -3.48
C GLN A 72 -17.62 8.98 -4.25
N ILE A 73 -18.00 9.96 -5.05
CA ILE A 73 -19.18 9.91 -5.90
C ILE A 73 -18.73 10.02 -7.35
N LYS A 74 -19.12 9.07 -8.19
CA LYS A 74 -18.79 9.12 -9.61
C LYS A 74 -19.49 10.28 -10.32
N ALA A 75 -18.76 11.03 -11.12
CA ALA A 75 -19.24 12.26 -11.75
C ALA A 75 -20.53 12.06 -12.59
N TYR A 76 -20.61 10.95 -13.32
CA TYR A 76 -21.79 10.64 -14.17
C TYR A 76 -23.06 10.26 -13.38
N HIS A 77 -22.95 10.03 -12.07
CA HIS A 77 -24.11 9.79 -11.19
C HIS A 77 -24.72 11.05 -10.61
N ALA A 78 -24.15 12.22 -10.86
CA ALA A 78 -24.59 13.50 -10.30
C ALA A 78 -25.90 13.98 -10.90
N ARG A 79 -27.02 13.52 -10.33
CA ARG A 79 -28.40 13.94 -10.69
C ARG A 79 -28.99 14.80 -9.56
N GLU A 80 -30.05 15.52 -9.86
CA GLU A 80 -30.71 16.49 -8.96
C GLU A 80 -31.11 15.88 -7.60
N ASP A 81 -31.60 14.65 -7.58
CA ASP A 81 -31.97 13.93 -6.35
C ASP A 81 -30.74 13.65 -5.44
N LEU A 82 -29.57 13.43 -6.03
CA LEU A 82 -28.34 13.24 -5.30
C LEU A 82 -27.84 14.54 -4.68
N LEU A 83 -27.99 15.70 -5.34
CA LEU A 83 -27.52 16.98 -4.85
C LEU A 83 -28.06 17.32 -3.46
N GLN A 84 -29.35 17.07 -3.19
CA GLN A 84 -29.95 17.28 -1.88
C GLN A 84 -29.36 16.39 -0.80
N ILE A 85 -28.99 15.16 -1.17
CA ILE A 85 -28.36 14.21 -0.25
C ILE A 85 -26.92 14.65 0.03
N LEU A 86 -26.15 15.00 -1.00
CA LEU A 86 -24.77 15.50 -0.86
C LEU A 86 -24.72 16.77 0.01
N GLN A 87 -25.71 17.66 -0.15
CA GLN A 87 -25.82 18.87 0.68
C GLN A 87 -26.02 18.53 2.16
N ARG A 88 -26.85 17.52 2.46
CA ARG A 88 -27.02 17.04 3.85
C ARG A 88 -25.73 16.39 4.39
N LEU A 89 -25.06 15.56 3.60
CA LEU A 89 -23.80 14.91 3.98
C LEU A 89 -22.70 15.93 4.24
N SER A 90 -22.55 16.93 3.35
CA SER A 90 -21.60 18.03 3.54
C SER A 90 -21.87 18.82 4.84
N ARG A 91 -23.15 19.16 5.13
CA ARG A 91 -23.54 19.81 6.40
C ARG A 91 -23.30 18.93 7.62
N SER A 92 -23.33 17.61 7.47
CA SER A 92 -23.02 16.65 8.52
C SER A 92 -21.50 16.43 8.71
N GLY A 93 -20.66 17.17 7.96
CA GLY A 93 -19.20 17.15 8.10
C GLY A 93 -18.49 16.12 7.24
N TYR A 94 -19.18 15.39 6.35
CA TYR A 94 -18.50 14.47 5.43
C TYR A 94 -17.72 15.22 4.36
N THR A 95 -16.50 14.77 4.10
CA THR A 95 -15.72 15.17 2.94
C THR A 95 -16.20 14.39 1.72
N ILE A 96 -16.59 15.12 0.68
CA ILE A 96 -17.10 14.54 -0.57
C ILE A 96 -16.06 14.74 -1.67
N ALA A 97 -15.69 13.66 -2.35
CA ALA A 97 -14.82 13.65 -3.51
C ALA A 97 -15.62 13.28 -4.76
N LEU A 98 -15.52 14.10 -5.79
CA LEU A 98 -16.04 13.79 -7.11
C LEU A 98 -15.02 12.93 -7.84
N ASP A 99 -15.39 11.73 -8.22
CA ASP A 99 -14.52 10.75 -8.87
C ASP A 99 -14.83 10.62 -10.36
N GLU A 100 -13.85 10.16 -11.15
CA GLU A 100 -13.94 9.99 -12.59
C GLU A 100 -14.38 11.29 -13.30
N TRP A 101 -13.78 12.42 -12.90
CA TRP A 101 -14.05 13.70 -13.53
C TRP A 101 -13.33 13.83 -14.88
N GLU A 102 -14.09 14.02 -15.97
CA GLU A 102 -13.57 14.14 -17.34
C GLU A 102 -13.85 15.51 -17.98
N GLY A 103 -14.42 16.44 -17.22
CA GLY A 103 -14.62 17.83 -17.68
C GLY A 103 -15.97 18.12 -18.35
N ASP A 104 -16.81 17.13 -18.54
CA ASP A 104 -18.09 17.27 -19.25
C ASP A 104 -19.28 16.78 -18.38
N LEU A 105 -19.95 17.72 -17.69
CA LEU A 105 -21.27 17.48 -17.12
C LEU A 105 -22.24 18.51 -17.70
N ALA A 106 -23.30 18.03 -18.30
CA ALA A 106 -24.24 18.84 -19.06
C ALA A 106 -25.14 19.76 -18.22
N THR A 107 -25.33 19.49 -16.90
CA THR A 107 -26.22 20.28 -16.03
C THR A 107 -25.77 20.23 -14.57
N ASN A 108 -25.90 21.36 -13.84
CA ASN A 108 -25.66 21.48 -12.39
C ASN A 108 -24.20 21.28 -11.90
N VAL A 109 -23.20 21.43 -12.78
CA VAL A 109 -21.77 21.23 -12.47
C VAL A 109 -21.30 22.15 -11.34
N GLU A 110 -21.70 23.43 -11.37
CA GLU A 110 -21.27 24.42 -10.38
C GLU A 110 -21.83 24.10 -8.99
N GLU A 111 -23.10 23.67 -8.92
CA GLU A 111 -23.73 23.28 -7.67
C GLU A 111 -23.08 22.03 -7.10
N LEU A 112 -22.86 21.00 -7.93
CA LEU A 112 -22.15 19.77 -7.53
C LEU A 112 -20.74 20.07 -7.02
N MET A 113 -19.97 20.87 -7.76
CA MET A 113 -18.61 21.25 -7.41
C MET A 113 -18.58 22.03 -6.08
N SER A 114 -19.59 22.85 -5.79
CA SER A 114 -19.66 23.59 -4.51
C SER A 114 -19.83 22.65 -3.29
N LEU A 115 -20.35 21.45 -3.50
CA LEU A 115 -20.52 20.43 -2.46
C LEU A 115 -19.33 19.48 -2.32
N CYS A 116 -18.46 19.42 -3.35
CA CYS A 116 -17.32 18.52 -3.39
C CYS A 116 -16.04 19.28 -3.05
N SER A 117 -15.38 18.89 -1.96
CA SER A 117 -14.10 19.50 -1.56
C SER A 117 -12.92 18.99 -2.37
N ILE A 118 -13.08 17.85 -3.03
CA ILE A 118 -12.04 17.10 -3.73
C ILE A 118 -12.55 16.68 -5.10
N VAL A 119 -11.69 16.75 -6.13
CA VAL A 119 -11.95 16.24 -7.47
C VAL A 119 -10.83 15.28 -7.87
N ARG A 120 -11.22 14.07 -8.25
CA ARG A 120 -10.32 13.01 -8.72
C ARG A 120 -10.40 12.88 -10.23
N VAL A 121 -9.23 12.83 -10.86
CA VAL A 121 -9.07 12.78 -12.30
C VAL A 121 -8.16 11.61 -12.66
N ASP A 122 -8.65 10.69 -13.47
CA ASP A 122 -7.85 9.61 -14.05
C ASP A 122 -6.99 10.20 -15.19
N VAL A 123 -5.72 10.45 -14.87
CA VAL A 123 -4.80 11.10 -15.81
C VAL A 123 -4.28 10.17 -16.90
N SER A 124 -4.58 8.87 -16.81
CA SER A 124 -4.27 7.91 -17.86
C SER A 124 -5.25 7.99 -19.03
N LYS A 125 -6.48 8.43 -18.77
CA LYS A 125 -7.56 8.54 -19.77
C LYS A 125 -7.62 9.88 -20.49
N ILE A 126 -6.95 10.91 -19.94
CA ILE A 126 -7.04 12.28 -20.46
C ILE A 126 -5.72 12.69 -21.09
N SER A 127 -5.77 13.24 -22.31
CA SER A 127 -4.56 13.74 -22.95
C SER A 127 -3.93 14.89 -22.17
N ALA A 128 -2.60 15.05 -22.26
CA ALA A 128 -1.89 16.15 -21.60
C ALA A 128 -2.40 17.54 -22.05
N GLU A 129 -2.88 17.63 -23.28
CA GLU A 129 -3.41 18.87 -23.86
C GLU A 129 -4.81 19.22 -23.34
N ASP A 130 -5.63 18.21 -23.01
CA ASP A 130 -6.98 18.39 -22.49
C ASP A 130 -7.04 18.61 -20.97
N LEU A 131 -6.06 18.15 -20.22
CA LEU A 131 -6.03 18.30 -18.77
C LEU A 131 -6.29 19.73 -18.27
N PRO A 132 -5.69 20.80 -18.82
CA PRO A 132 -5.98 22.19 -18.39
C PRO A 132 -7.45 22.58 -18.58
N ARG A 133 -8.11 22.08 -19.63
CA ARG A 133 -9.53 22.30 -19.88
C ARG A 133 -10.40 21.60 -18.85
N VAL A 134 -10.09 20.32 -18.58
CA VAL A 134 -10.78 19.49 -17.58
C VAL A 134 -10.71 20.08 -16.17
N LEU A 135 -9.56 20.67 -15.82
CA LEU A 135 -9.30 21.25 -14.50
C LEU A 135 -9.85 22.67 -14.29
N ARG A 136 -10.40 23.29 -15.34
CA ARG A 136 -10.84 24.69 -15.27
C ARG A 136 -11.92 24.91 -14.21
N VAL A 137 -12.99 24.10 -14.24
CA VAL A 137 -14.11 24.25 -13.31
C VAL A 137 -13.71 23.89 -11.87
N PRO A 138 -13.06 22.74 -11.60
CA PRO A 138 -12.59 22.40 -10.26
C PRO A 138 -11.71 23.49 -9.63
N LYS A 139 -10.80 24.07 -10.40
CA LYS A 139 -9.89 25.14 -9.91
C LYS A 139 -10.65 26.43 -9.56
N LEU A 140 -11.62 26.82 -10.37
CA LEU A 140 -12.45 27.99 -10.12
C LEU A 140 -13.27 27.86 -8.82
N GLN A 141 -13.64 26.63 -8.47
CA GLN A 141 -14.37 26.32 -7.23
C GLN A 141 -13.47 26.02 -6.03
N GLY A 142 -12.13 26.05 -6.21
CA GLY A 142 -11.17 25.83 -5.14
C GLY A 142 -11.07 24.40 -4.63
N ALA A 143 -11.50 23.41 -5.43
CA ALA A 143 -11.42 22.02 -5.06
C ALA A 143 -9.97 21.52 -5.00
N LEU A 144 -9.66 20.64 -4.05
CA LEU A 144 -8.41 19.89 -4.00
C LEU A 144 -8.37 18.87 -5.14
N LEU A 145 -7.30 18.84 -5.89
CA LEU A 145 -7.16 17.98 -7.06
C LEU A 145 -6.36 16.72 -6.70
N VAL A 146 -6.89 15.56 -7.09
CA VAL A 146 -6.24 14.25 -6.97
C VAL A 146 -6.00 13.67 -8.36
N ALA A 147 -4.74 13.43 -8.71
CA ALA A 147 -4.39 12.66 -9.90
C ALA A 147 -4.43 11.18 -9.55
N THR A 148 -5.25 10.39 -10.27
CA THR A 148 -5.29 8.94 -10.15
C THR A 148 -4.65 8.29 -11.38
N GLU A 149 -4.22 7.03 -11.24
CA GLU A 149 -3.54 6.25 -12.29
C GLU A 149 -2.25 6.95 -12.82
N VAL A 150 -1.49 7.57 -11.90
CA VAL A 150 -0.17 8.15 -12.23
C VAL A 150 0.81 7.03 -12.48
N GLY A 151 1.16 6.79 -13.75
CA GLY A 151 1.98 5.66 -14.15
C GLY A 151 3.49 5.93 -14.19
N ASP A 152 3.91 7.18 -14.38
CA ASP A 152 5.33 7.54 -14.55
C ASP A 152 5.67 8.92 -13.97
N HIS A 153 6.97 9.21 -13.92
CA HIS A 153 7.51 10.48 -13.41
C HIS A 153 7.09 11.69 -14.26
N ALA A 154 6.98 11.53 -15.57
CA ALA A 154 6.58 12.64 -16.45
C ALA A 154 5.11 13.01 -16.21
N ALA A 155 4.24 12.02 -16.02
CA ALA A 155 2.85 12.25 -15.62
C ALA A 155 2.76 12.93 -14.24
N PHE A 156 3.57 12.48 -13.27
CA PHE A 156 3.63 13.11 -11.95
C PHE A 156 4.03 14.58 -12.02
N LEU A 157 5.10 14.92 -12.72
CA LEU A 157 5.58 16.32 -12.86
C LEU A 157 4.53 17.20 -13.56
N ARG A 158 3.93 16.71 -14.64
CA ARG A 158 2.85 17.44 -15.33
C ARG A 158 1.68 17.74 -14.41
N CYS A 159 1.26 16.73 -13.64
CA CYS A 159 0.17 16.91 -12.67
C CYS A 159 0.55 17.89 -11.56
N GLN A 160 1.78 17.86 -11.09
CA GLN A 160 2.29 18.81 -10.10
C GLN A 160 2.27 20.26 -10.65
N GLU A 161 2.74 20.48 -11.86
CA GLU A 161 2.69 21.78 -12.56
C GLU A 161 1.25 22.27 -12.77
N LEU A 162 0.33 21.33 -13.03
CA LEU A 162 -1.10 21.61 -13.16
C LEU A 162 -1.82 21.82 -11.82
N GLY A 163 -1.11 21.76 -10.69
CA GLY A 163 -1.64 22.08 -9.37
C GLY A 163 -2.42 20.94 -8.72
N PHE A 164 -2.20 19.70 -9.10
CA PHE A 164 -2.69 18.57 -8.31
C PHE A 164 -2.03 18.53 -6.95
N THR A 165 -2.83 18.25 -5.92
CA THR A 165 -2.39 18.24 -4.52
C THR A 165 -2.07 16.84 -4.03
N TYR A 166 -2.84 15.86 -4.47
CA TYR A 166 -2.70 14.45 -4.10
C TYR A 166 -2.53 13.59 -5.34
N PHE A 167 -1.88 12.45 -5.15
CA PHE A 167 -1.48 11.56 -6.25
C PHE A 167 -1.69 10.12 -5.84
N GLN A 168 -2.19 9.30 -6.78
CA GLN A 168 -2.36 7.86 -6.64
C GLN A 168 -1.93 7.17 -7.93
N GLY A 169 -1.19 6.07 -7.84
CA GLY A 169 -0.77 5.31 -9.01
C GLY A 169 0.49 4.48 -8.76
N GLU A 170 0.81 3.63 -9.71
CA GLU A 170 1.96 2.73 -9.65
C GLU A 170 3.31 3.45 -9.62
N TYR A 171 3.37 4.69 -10.11
CA TYR A 171 4.58 5.51 -10.09
C TYR A 171 5.25 5.55 -8.71
N PHE A 172 4.48 5.55 -7.63
CA PHE A 172 5.02 5.63 -6.25
C PHE A 172 5.58 4.31 -5.74
N ALA A 173 5.31 3.20 -6.44
CA ALA A 173 5.87 1.88 -6.18
C ALA A 173 6.99 1.51 -7.16
N GLN A 174 7.37 2.43 -8.07
CA GLN A 174 8.45 2.23 -9.04
C GLN A 174 9.72 2.95 -8.60
N PRO A 175 10.91 2.42 -8.94
CA PRO A 175 12.17 3.10 -8.69
C PRO A 175 12.25 4.42 -9.45
N ARG A 176 12.75 5.47 -8.83
CA ARG A 176 12.96 6.76 -9.47
C ARG A 176 14.21 6.72 -10.32
N THR A 177 14.10 6.64 -11.63
CA THR A 177 15.25 6.70 -12.53
C THR A 177 15.77 8.13 -12.65
N PHE A 178 16.58 8.59 -11.71
CA PHE A 178 17.36 9.82 -11.90
C PHE A 178 18.60 9.51 -12.71
N LYS A 179 18.68 10.06 -13.92
CA LYS A 179 19.93 10.13 -14.66
C LYS A 179 20.94 10.95 -13.84
N HIS A 180 21.94 10.28 -13.29
CA HIS A 180 23.13 10.86 -12.67
C HIS A 180 22.94 11.67 -11.36
N ARG A 181 22.88 10.97 -10.24
CA ARG A 181 23.70 11.34 -9.07
C ARG A 181 24.20 10.03 -8.46
N GLY A 182 25.48 10.01 -8.13
CA GLY A 182 26.10 8.82 -7.55
C GLY A 182 25.28 8.27 -6.40
N VAL A 183 25.21 6.95 -6.28
CA VAL A 183 24.53 6.21 -5.23
C VAL A 183 24.76 6.94 -3.92
N ALA A 184 23.71 7.46 -3.30
CA ALA A 184 23.85 8.13 -2.02
C ALA A 184 24.60 7.17 -1.07
N THR A 185 25.71 7.62 -0.50
CA THR A 185 26.59 6.78 0.34
C THR A 185 25.85 6.09 1.51
N ALA A 186 24.72 6.67 1.92
CA ALA A 186 23.81 6.09 2.93
C ALA A 186 23.06 4.84 2.42
N GLY A 187 22.61 4.83 1.16
CA GLY A 187 21.97 3.65 0.55
C GLY A 187 22.93 2.48 0.37
N LEU A 188 24.19 2.75 -0.01
CA LEU A 188 25.24 1.72 -0.11
C LEU A 188 25.53 1.02 1.21
N GLY A 189 25.53 1.75 2.33
CA GLY A 189 25.72 1.17 3.66
C GLY A 189 24.58 0.20 4.02
N SER A 190 23.35 0.56 3.71
CA SER A 190 22.17 -0.29 3.93
C SER A 190 22.19 -1.52 3.02
N LEU A 191 22.56 -1.38 1.75
CA LEU A 191 22.70 -2.51 0.82
C LEU A 191 23.79 -3.48 1.24
N ARG A 192 24.94 -2.99 1.76
CA ARG A 192 25.99 -3.86 2.31
C ARG A 192 25.50 -4.66 3.51
N ARG A 193 24.78 -4.03 4.43
CA ARG A 193 24.18 -4.74 5.58
C ARG A 193 23.13 -5.76 5.15
N LEU A 194 22.31 -5.43 4.15
CA LEU A 194 21.38 -6.38 3.57
C LEU A 194 22.13 -7.58 2.98
N ASN A 195 23.23 -7.34 2.28
CA ASN A 195 24.09 -8.39 1.77
C ASN A 195 24.65 -9.28 2.89
N GLU A 196 25.20 -8.68 3.96
CA GLU A 196 25.70 -9.43 5.12
C GLU A 196 24.60 -10.26 5.80
N LEU A 197 23.38 -9.74 5.90
CA LEU A 197 22.24 -10.42 6.51
C LEU A 197 21.64 -11.52 5.61
N THR A 198 21.83 -11.45 4.30
CA THR A 198 21.22 -12.39 3.34
C THR A 198 22.22 -13.42 2.79
N SER A 199 23.54 -13.22 3.01
CA SER A 199 24.59 -14.15 2.55
C SER A 199 24.65 -15.41 3.42
N GLY A 200 24.14 -16.52 2.91
CA GLY A 200 24.32 -17.86 3.49
C GLY A 200 23.75 -18.05 4.90
N GLU A 201 24.30 -18.99 5.65
CA GLU A 201 23.97 -19.19 7.06
C GLU A 201 24.73 -18.17 7.92
N VAL A 202 24.01 -17.13 8.36
CA VAL A 202 24.53 -16.16 9.31
C VAL A 202 24.51 -16.79 10.70
N SER A 203 25.68 -16.88 11.34
CA SER A 203 25.79 -17.42 12.69
C SER A 203 25.19 -16.48 13.74
N PHE A 204 25.00 -17.00 14.96
CA PHE A 204 24.56 -16.21 16.10
C PHE A 204 25.54 -15.03 16.38
N GLU A 205 26.83 -15.33 16.37
CA GLU A 205 27.90 -14.37 16.64
C GLU A 205 28.01 -13.31 15.55
N ASP A 206 27.84 -13.70 14.27
CA ASP A 206 27.85 -12.76 13.16
C ASP A 206 26.69 -11.79 13.24
N LEU A 207 25.48 -12.29 13.50
CA LEU A 207 24.29 -11.45 13.61
C LEU A 207 24.36 -10.51 14.81
N GLU A 208 24.84 -10.99 15.96
CA GLU A 208 25.10 -10.16 17.14
C GLU A 208 26.08 -9.04 16.81
N ARG A 209 27.18 -9.35 16.12
CA ARG A 209 28.20 -8.39 15.70
C ARG A 209 27.63 -7.34 14.73
N ILE A 210 26.89 -7.77 13.71
CA ILE A 210 26.27 -6.87 12.72
C ILE A 210 25.34 -5.88 13.41
N ILE A 211 24.44 -6.35 14.27
CA ILE A 211 23.46 -5.51 14.95
C ILE A 211 24.15 -4.59 15.97
N SER A 212 25.06 -5.11 16.79
CA SER A 212 25.74 -4.36 17.86
C SER A 212 26.71 -3.31 17.33
N SER A 213 27.16 -3.43 16.08
CA SER A 213 27.97 -2.41 15.41
C SER A 213 27.23 -1.12 15.09
N ASP A 214 25.89 -1.15 15.12
CA ASP A 214 25.01 -0.01 14.86
C ASP A 214 24.08 0.25 16.04
N VAL A 215 24.33 1.36 16.76
CA VAL A 215 23.53 1.75 17.92
C VAL A 215 22.06 1.98 17.57
N GLY A 216 21.78 2.58 16.41
CA GLY A 216 20.42 2.84 15.96
C GLY A 216 19.66 1.55 15.68
N LEU A 217 20.31 0.60 15.00
CA LEU A 217 19.73 -0.71 14.70
C LEU A 217 19.50 -1.53 15.99
N SER A 218 20.46 -1.52 16.91
CA SER A 218 20.33 -2.16 18.23
C SER A 218 19.14 -1.62 19.02
N LEU A 219 18.96 -0.30 19.07
CA LEU A 219 17.86 0.34 19.76
C LEU A 219 16.50 0.02 19.12
N LYS A 220 16.43 0.02 17.79
CA LYS A 220 15.21 -0.38 17.05
C LYS A 220 14.86 -1.83 17.35
N LEU A 221 15.82 -2.74 17.28
CA LEU A 221 15.61 -4.16 17.60
C LEU A 221 15.08 -4.33 19.03
N LEU A 222 15.71 -3.72 20.01
CA LEU A 222 15.31 -3.83 21.41
C LEU A 222 13.92 -3.25 21.67
N ARG A 223 13.56 -2.13 21.04
CA ARG A 223 12.20 -1.58 21.10
C ARG A 223 11.18 -2.55 20.51
N TYR A 224 11.50 -3.12 19.36
CA TYR A 224 10.61 -4.07 18.68
C TYR A 224 10.39 -5.33 19.50
N VAL A 225 11.48 -5.94 20.00
CA VAL A 225 11.42 -7.15 20.82
C VAL A 225 10.64 -6.92 22.12
N ASN A 226 10.73 -5.73 22.70
CA ASN A 226 9.99 -5.35 23.93
C ASN A 226 8.59 -4.80 23.65
N SER A 227 8.15 -4.76 22.40
CA SER A 227 6.79 -4.34 22.06
C SER A 227 5.73 -5.37 22.50
N ALA A 228 4.48 -4.96 22.54
CA ALA A 228 3.36 -5.84 22.86
C ALA A 228 3.23 -7.05 21.91
N PHE A 229 3.79 -6.96 20.72
CA PHE A 229 3.80 -8.03 19.71
C PHE A 229 4.38 -9.35 20.24
N PHE A 230 5.52 -9.30 20.97
CA PHE A 230 6.14 -10.51 21.50
C PHE A 230 5.60 -10.93 22.87
N SER A 231 4.86 -10.05 23.54
CA SER A 231 4.25 -10.32 24.86
C SER A 231 5.21 -10.99 25.86
N LEU A 232 6.47 -10.55 25.87
CA LEU A 232 7.52 -11.15 26.69
C LEU A 232 7.27 -10.88 28.18
N PRO A 233 7.52 -11.85 29.06
CA PRO A 233 7.28 -11.69 30.49
C PRO A 233 8.25 -10.71 31.19
N ARG A 234 9.35 -10.36 30.52
CA ARG A 234 10.33 -9.39 30.98
C ARG A 234 10.96 -8.64 29.80
N ASN A 235 11.47 -7.45 30.08
CA ASN A 235 12.17 -6.68 29.07
C ASN A 235 13.52 -7.31 28.70
N VAL A 236 13.80 -7.33 27.41
CA VAL A 236 15.07 -7.73 26.80
C VAL A 236 15.98 -6.53 26.78
N SER A 237 17.19 -6.67 27.31
CA SER A 237 18.14 -5.56 27.52
C SER A 237 19.34 -5.56 26.57
N SER A 238 19.55 -6.65 25.81
CA SER A 238 20.69 -6.78 24.91
C SER A 238 20.34 -7.51 23.62
N VAL A 239 21.15 -7.29 22.56
CA VAL A 239 21.04 -8.02 21.29
C VAL A 239 21.25 -9.51 21.52
N HIS A 240 22.21 -9.88 22.37
CA HIS A 240 22.46 -11.26 22.76
C HIS A 240 21.21 -11.95 23.36
N GLU A 241 20.55 -11.25 24.26
CA GLU A 241 19.31 -11.75 24.90
C GLU A 241 18.16 -11.88 23.87
N ALA A 242 18.03 -10.93 22.96
CA ALA A 242 17.07 -11.00 21.86
C ALA A 242 17.29 -12.22 20.96
N LEU A 243 18.53 -12.47 20.56
CA LEU A 243 18.92 -13.63 19.76
C LEU A 243 18.69 -14.95 20.51
N SER A 244 18.99 -14.98 21.81
CA SER A 244 18.78 -16.18 22.63
C SER A 244 17.30 -16.54 22.81
N LEU A 245 16.41 -15.53 22.90
CA LEU A 245 14.99 -15.72 23.10
C LEU A 245 14.23 -15.99 21.80
N LEU A 246 14.53 -15.23 20.72
CA LEU A 246 13.78 -15.28 19.47
C LEU A 246 14.42 -16.19 18.42
N GLY A 247 15.70 -16.52 18.60
CA GLY A 247 16.50 -17.28 17.65
C GLY A 247 17.05 -16.43 16.50
N VAL A 248 18.14 -16.91 15.90
CA VAL A 248 18.86 -16.26 14.82
C VAL A 248 17.97 -15.91 13.63
N ARG A 249 17.12 -16.84 13.20
CA ARG A 249 16.24 -16.66 12.04
C ARG A 249 15.27 -15.49 12.22
N THR A 250 14.59 -15.43 13.36
CA THR A 250 13.63 -14.37 13.67
C THR A 250 14.31 -13.02 13.73
N VAL A 251 15.41 -12.90 14.47
CA VAL A 251 16.14 -11.65 14.62
C VAL A 251 16.74 -11.20 13.29
N ARG A 252 17.32 -12.11 12.50
CA ARG A 252 17.84 -11.83 11.16
C ARG A 252 16.78 -11.23 10.26
N ARG A 253 15.59 -11.85 10.19
CA ARG A 253 14.46 -11.37 9.42
C ARG A 253 14.06 -9.94 9.79
N TRP A 254 13.90 -9.67 11.09
CA TRP A 254 13.51 -8.34 11.57
C TRP A 254 14.61 -7.30 11.36
N THR A 255 15.85 -7.70 11.54
CA THR A 255 16.99 -6.82 11.26
C THR A 255 17.03 -6.41 9.78
N THR A 256 16.76 -7.35 8.88
CA THR A 256 16.62 -7.05 7.44
C THR A 256 15.54 -6.01 7.17
N VAL A 257 14.36 -6.16 7.79
CA VAL A 257 13.27 -5.18 7.68
C VAL A 257 13.69 -3.80 8.22
N MET A 258 14.36 -3.77 9.39
CA MET A 258 14.82 -2.51 10.00
C MET A 258 15.86 -1.80 9.16
N VAL A 259 16.76 -2.55 8.50
CA VAL A 259 17.73 -1.98 7.57
C VAL A 259 17.05 -1.37 6.36
N LEU A 260 16.06 -2.05 5.77
CA LEU A 260 15.26 -1.50 4.68
C LEU A 260 14.53 -0.21 5.09
N ALA A 261 13.90 -0.22 6.25
CA ALA A 261 13.20 0.96 6.80
C ALA A 261 14.15 2.10 7.22
N SER A 262 15.46 1.87 7.28
CA SER A 262 16.45 2.90 7.62
C SER A 262 16.99 3.64 6.41
N ILE A 263 16.61 3.26 5.20
CA ILE A 263 17.07 3.93 3.97
C ILE A 263 16.50 5.35 3.97
N PRO A 264 17.34 6.39 3.86
CA PRO A 264 16.87 7.78 3.88
C PRO A 264 15.96 8.11 2.69
N ASP A 265 15.06 9.07 2.90
CA ASP A 265 14.17 9.61 1.86
C ASP A 265 13.16 8.62 1.25
N VAL A 266 12.98 7.46 1.89
CA VAL A 266 11.99 6.46 1.50
C VAL A 266 10.66 6.76 2.19
N PRO A 267 9.53 6.80 1.45
CA PRO A 267 8.21 6.91 2.04
C PRO A 267 7.87 5.72 2.94
N ASP A 268 7.33 5.97 4.14
CA ASP A 268 6.89 4.92 5.09
C ASP A 268 5.94 3.91 4.43
N GLU A 269 5.11 4.37 3.48
CA GLU A 269 4.17 3.51 2.75
C GLU A 269 4.87 2.48 1.87
N LEU A 270 6.04 2.82 1.30
CA LEU A 270 6.80 1.86 0.51
C LEU A 270 7.37 0.74 1.38
N VAL A 271 7.79 1.06 2.60
CA VAL A 271 8.19 0.07 3.60
C VAL A 271 6.98 -0.79 4.01
N SER A 272 5.85 -0.16 4.31
CA SER A 272 4.59 -0.85 4.64
C SER A 272 4.13 -1.78 3.51
N LEU A 273 4.24 -1.35 2.25
CA LEU A 273 3.94 -2.17 1.08
C LEU A 273 4.84 -3.41 1.03
N GLY A 274 6.14 -3.24 1.22
CA GLY A 274 7.10 -4.35 1.27
C GLY A 274 6.77 -5.36 2.37
N LEU A 275 6.41 -4.87 3.56
CA LEU A 275 6.02 -5.71 4.71
C LEU A 275 4.72 -6.49 4.43
N ARG A 276 3.68 -5.83 3.95
CA ARG A 276 2.41 -6.49 3.58
C ARG A 276 2.65 -7.59 2.56
N ARG A 277 3.38 -7.27 1.49
CA ARG A 277 3.70 -8.22 0.42
C ARG A 277 4.53 -9.40 0.91
N ALA A 278 5.52 -9.14 1.76
CA ALA A 278 6.34 -10.18 2.38
C ALA A 278 5.49 -11.18 3.18
N HIS A 279 4.66 -10.68 4.07
CA HIS A 279 3.84 -11.52 4.94
C HIS A 279 2.73 -12.23 4.15
N MET A 280 2.12 -11.57 3.16
CA MET A 280 1.14 -12.20 2.28
C MET A 280 1.75 -13.34 1.47
N CYS A 281 2.95 -13.17 0.91
CA CYS A 281 3.68 -14.22 0.21
C CYS A 281 3.99 -15.42 1.13
N GLU A 282 4.42 -15.15 2.37
CA GLU A 282 4.69 -16.18 3.38
C GLU A 282 3.44 -17.00 3.72
N ILE A 283 2.31 -16.34 3.97
CA ILE A 283 1.04 -16.99 4.30
C ILE A 283 0.55 -17.85 3.13
N LEU A 284 0.62 -17.32 1.91
CA LEU A 284 0.14 -17.99 0.70
C LEU A 284 1.06 -19.13 0.25
N ALA A 285 2.30 -19.20 0.72
CA ALA A 285 3.18 -20.37 0.57
C ALA A 285 2.76 -21.55 1.45
N GLY A 286 1.63 -21.47 2.16
CA GLY A 286 1.12 -22.46 3.10
C GLY A 286 1.15 -23.90 2.57
N GLY A 287 1.42 -24.86 3.46
CA GLY A 287 1.57 -26.29 3.12
C GLY A 287 3.00 -26.69 2.70
N THR A 288 3.93 -25.73 2.60
CA THR A 288 5.35 -25.95 2.28
C THR A 288 6.23 -25.98 3.55
N SER A 289 7.52 -26.26 3.38
CA SER A 289 8.49 -26.21 4.49
C SER A 289 8.61 -24.80 5.08
N ASN A 290 9.09 -24.70 6.32
CA ASN A 290 9.37 -23.38 6.93
C ASN A 290 10.42 -22.58 6.14
N GLU A 291 11.40 -23.25 5.54
CA GLU A 291 12.43 -22.62 4.70
C GLU A 291 11.81 -22.00 3.45
N GLU A 292 10.86 -22.68 2.83
CA GLU A 292 10.18 -22.16 1.65
C GLU A 292 9.26 -20.97 1.98
N ARG A 293 8.61 -20.97 3.14
CA ARG A 293 7.84 -19.84 3.65
C ARG A 293 8.73 -18.64 3.93
N GLU A 294 9.88 -18.83 4.58
CA GLU A 294 10.86 -17.76 4.81
C GLU A 294 11.42 -17.20 3.50
N MET A 295 11.66 -18.07 2.51
CA MET A 295 12.08 -17.63 1.18
C MET A 295 11.01 -16.79 0.50
N MET A 296 9.73 -17.18 0.59
CA MET A 296 8.63 -16.40 0.05
C MET A 296 8.45 -15.05 0.76
N PHE A 297 8.66 -15.00 2.09
CA PHE A 297 8.72 -13.74 2.80
C PHE A 297 9.83 -12.83 2.25
N THR A 298 11.03 -13.38 2.06
CA THR A 298 12.17 -12.63 1.52
C THR A 298 11.87 -12.11 0.11
N ILE A 299 11.33 -12.95 -0.76
CA ILE A 299 10.92 -12.55 -2.12
C ILE A 299 9.89 -11.42 -2.08
N GLY A 300 8.86 -11.54 -1.24
CA GLY A 300 7.86 -10.48 -1.07
C GLY A 300 8.48 -9.16 -0.60
N LEU A 301 9.37 -9.21 0.40
CA LEU A 301 10.04 -8.05 0.95
C LEU A 301 10.93 -7.35 -0.07
N PHE A 302 11.78 -8.11 -0.76
CA PHE A 302 12.71 -7.57 -1.75
C PHE A 302 12.04 -7.18 -3.08
N SER A 303 10.77 -7.49 -3.25
CA SER A 303 10.03 -7.10 -4.47
C SER A 303 9.83 -5.58 -4.64
N VAL A 304 10.15 -4.79 -3.62
CA VAL A 304 10.14 -3.32 -3.63
C VAL A 304 11.55 -2.73 -3.42
N ALA A 305 12.60 -3.56 -3.47
CA ALA A 305 13.95 -3.14 -3.15
C ALA A 305 14.52 -2.12 -4.15
N ASP A 306 14.11 -2.19 -5.39
CA ASP A 306 14.42 -1.21 -6.44
C ASP A 306 13.86 0.19 -6.10
N ALA A 307 12.60 0.26 -5.70
CA ALA A 307 11.97 1.51 -5.28
C ALA A 307 12.55 2.04 -3.96
N LEU A 308 12.92 1.15 -3.02
CA LEU A 308 13.55 1.52 -1.75
C LEU A 308 14.97 2.07 -1.93
N SER A 309 15.72 1.56 -2.90
CA SER A 309 17.11 1.93 -3.14
C SER A 309 17.30 2.96 -4.25
N ASP A 310 16.24 3.29 -4.97
CA ASP A 310 16.24 4.14 -6.17
C ASP A 310 17.21 3.62 -7.25
N MET A 311 17.26 2.28 -7.40
CA MET A 311 18.13 1.57 -8.35
C MET A 311 17.31 0.55 -9.15
N PRO A 312 17.68 0.25 -10.41
CA PRO A 312 17.05 -0.86 -11.15
C PRO A 312 17.14 -2.17 -10.37
N MET A 313 16.08 -2.99 -10.38
CA MET A 313 16.05 -4.28 -9.68
C MET A 313 17.24 -5.17 -10.05
N ALA A 314 17.65 -5.19 -11.32
CA ALA A 314 18.79 -5.97 -11.77
C ALA A 314 20.08 -5.58 -11.02
N ASP A 315 20.34 -4.28 -10.88
CA ASP A 315 21.54 -3.76 -10.21
C ASP A 315 21.50 -4.05 -8.71
N VAL A 316 20.30 -3.97 -8.07
CA VAL A 316 20.13 -4.36 -6.67
C VAL A 316 20.46 -5.84 -6.47
N LEU A 317 19.93 -6.71 -7.34
CA LEU A 317 20.12 -8.16 -7.23
C LEU A 317 21.56 -8.59 -7.48
N GLU A 318 22.33 -7.87 -8.29
CA GLU A 318 23.78 -8.12 -8.46
C GLU A 318 24.58 -7.88 -7.18
N THR A 319 24.08 -7.06 -6.25
CA THR A 319 24.77 -6.78 -4.98
C THR A 319 24.40 -7.76 -3.85
N LEU A 320 23.46 -8.67 -4.10
CA LEU A 320 22.87 -9.56 -3.10
C LEU A 320 23.11 -11.04 -3.49
N PRO A 321 23.49 -11.93 -2.57
CA PRO A 321 23.80 -13.32 -2.86
C PRO A 321 22.54 -14.19 -2.94
N PHE A 322 21.60 -13.82 -3.79
CA PHE A 322 20.39 -14.60 -4.03
C PHE A 322 20.64 -15.76 -4.97
N THR A 323 19.88 -16.83 -4.80
CA THR A 323 19.88 -17.96 -5.74
C THR A 323 19.21 -17.56 -7.07
N ASP A 324 19.56 -18.24 -8.16
CA ASP A 324 18.97 -18.00 -9.49
C ASP A 324 17.44 -18.06 -9.47
N GLU A 325 16.87 -18.91 -8.64
CA GLU A 325 15.42 -19.03 -8.46
C GLU A 325 14.80 -17.76 -7.86
N VAL A 326 15.42 -17.17 -6.83
CA VAL A 326 14.98 -15.91 -6.21
C VAL A 326 15.14 -14.75 -7.18
N VAL A 327 16.26 -14.72 -7.92
CA VAL A 327 16.50 -13.69 -8.95
C VAL A 327 15.46 -13.79 -10.06
N ALA A 328 15.15 -14.99 -10.56
CA ALA A 328 14.12 -15.21 -11.57
C ALA A 328 12.72 -14.74 -11.08
N ALA A 329 12.38 -15.08 -9.83
CA ALA A 329 11.12 -14.68 -9.23
C ALA A 329 11.01 -13.15 -9.07
N LEU A 330 12.07 -12.48 -8.62
CA LEU A 330 12.07 -11.03 -8.40
C LEU A 330 12.11 -10.24 -9.71
N LEU A 331 12.99 -10.63 -10.64
CA LEU A 331 13.25 -9.85 -11.85
C LEU A 331 12.23 -10.12 -12.96
N ARG A 332 11.83 -11.39 -13.15
CA ARG A 332 11.01 -11.81 -14.29
C ARG A 332 9.66 -12.40 -13.92
N ARG A 333 9.37 -12.57 -12.61
CA ARG A 333 8.15 -13.22 -12.10
C ARG A 333 8.02 -14.67 -12.60
N GLU A 334 9.13 -15.33 -12.85
CA GLU A 334 9.19 -16.71 -13.34
C GLU A 334 9.21 -17.76 -12.23
N GLY A 335 8.69 -18.95 -12.57
CA GLY A 335 8.57 -20.11 -11.68
C GLY A 335 7.47 -19.94 -10.62
N PRO A 336 7.19 -21.00 -9.82
CA PRO A 336 6.09 -20.99 -8.85
C PRO A 336 6.15 -19.83 -7.84
N LYS A 337 7.36 -19.42 -7.44
CA LYS A 337 7.59 -18.33 -6.51
C LYS A 337 7.31 -16.98 -7.18
N GLY A 338 7.72 -16.82 -8.44
CA GLY A 338 7.47 -15.61 -9.23
C GLY A 338 5.99 -15.44 -9.57
N GLU A 339 5.30 -16.54 -9.91
CA GLU A 339 3.85 -16.56 -10.16
C GLU A 339 3.06 -16.16 -8.90
N LEU A 340 3.44 -16.70 -7.73
CA LEU A 340 2.82 -16.31 -6.47
C LEU A 340 3.03 -14.83 -6.16
N LEU A 341 4.25 -14.32 -6.33
CA LEU A 341 4.55 -12.89 -6.15
C LEU A 341 3.75 -12.03 -7.15
N ALA A 342 3.62 -12.45 -8.41
CA ALA A 342 2.81 -11.75 -9.40
C ALA A 342 1.33 -11.70 -9.00
N ALA A 343 0.79 -12.80 -8.50
CA ALA A 343 -0.59 -12.87 -8.01
C ALA A 343 -0.82 -11.94 -6.81
N VAL A 344 0.12 -11.89 -5.86
CA VAL A 344 0.05 -10.97 -4.72
C VAL A 344 0.06 -9.51 -5.20
N ALA A 345 0.97 -9.14 -6.08
CA ALA A 345 1.04 -7.80 -6.64
C ALA A 345 -0.21 -7.42 -7.46
N ALA A 346 -0.80 -8.36 -8.20
CA ALA A 346 -2.06 -8.17 -8.91
C ALA A 346 -3.22 -7.92 -7.93
N TYR A 347 -3.29 -8.71 -6.85
CA TYR A 347 -4.30 -8.52 -5.81
C TYR A 347 -4.24 -7.13 -5.16
N GLU A 348 -3.03 -6.63 -4.88
CA GLU A 348 -2.82 -5.27 -4.35
C GLU A 348 -3.32 -4.17 -5.30
N ARG A 349 -3.31 -4.42 -6.62
CA ARG A 349 -3.89 -3.52 -7.64
C ARG A 349 -5.40 -3.67 -7.81
N GLY A 350 -6.02 -4.65 -7.14
CA GLY A 350 -7.46 -4.93 -7.25
C GLY A 350 -7.83 -5.81 -8.45
N GLU A 351 -6.90 -6.60 -8.98
CA GLU A 351 -7.13 -7.49 -10.13
C GLU A 351 -7.68 -8.86 -9.74
N PHE A 352 -7.67 -9.23 -8.47
CA PHE A 352 -8.24 -10.45 -7.88
C PHE A 352 -7.91 -11.77 -8.61
N PRO A 353 -6.62 -12.10 -8.80
CA PRO A 353 -6.23 -13.32 -9.48
C PRO A 353 -6.64 -14.58 -8.70
N THR A 354 -6.93 -15.63 -9.43
CA THR A 354 -7.22 -16.95 -8.84
C THR A 354 -5.95 -17.78 -8.77
N LEU A 355 -5.53 -18.14 -7.56
CA LEU A 355 -4.44 -19.11 -7.38
C LEU A 355 -4.95 -20.54 -7.54
N PRO A 356 -4.13 -21.48 -8.04
CA PRO A 356 -4.46 -22.89 -8.05
C PRO A 356 -4.86 -23.37 -6.65
N PRO A 357 -5.90 -24.20 -6.52
CA PRO A 357 -6.28 -24.75 -5.22
C PRO A 357 -5.12 -25.55 -4.61
N SER A 358 -4.91 -25.37 -3.31
CA SER A 358 -3.90 -26.11 -2.54
C SER A 358 -4.47 -26.37 -1.16
N ASP A 359 -4.26 -27.61 -0.67
CA ASP A 359 -4.64 -27.97 0.70
C ASP A 359 -3.90 -27.06 1.69
N ASN A 360 -4.63 -26.47 2.64
CA ASN A 360 -4.13 -25.56 3.67
C ASN A 360 -3.65 -24.16 3.21
N ARG A 361 -3.89 -23.74 1.96
CA ARG A 361 -3.64 -22.36 1.56
C ARG A 361 -4.84 -21.49 1.92
N PRO A 362 -4.66 -20.40 2.67
CA PRO A 362 -5.74 -19.45 2.94
C PRO A 362 -6.17 -18.73 1.67
N THR A 363 -7.34 -18.09 1.71
CA THR A 363 -7.81 -17.24 0.61
C THR A 363 -6.92 -16.00 0.46
N MET A 364 -6.86 -15.42 -0.75
CA MET A 364 -6.14 -14.16 -0.99
C MET A 364 -6.61 -13.05 -0.03
N ALA A 365 -7.92 -12.90 0.14
CA ALA A 365 -8.50 -11.92 1.07
C ALA A 365 -8.10 -12.17 2.53
N GLY A 366 -8.11 -13.42 2.98
CA GLY A 366 -7.67 -13.80 4.32
C GLY A 366 -6.19 -13.50 4.55
N ALA A 367 -5.34 -13.84 3.57
CA ALA A 367 -3.90 -13.57 3.62
C ALA A 367 -3.62 -12.05 3.60
N TYR A 368 -4.33 -11.29 2.78
CA TYR A 368 -4.19 -9.83 2.71
C TYR A 368 -4.58 -9.15 4.02
N ARG A 369 -5.71 -9.54 4.63
CA ARG A 369 -6.13 -9.02 5.94
C ARG A 369 -5.09 -9.30 7.02
N ALA A 370 -4.61 -10.54 7.13
CA ALA A 370 -3.57 -10.89 8.10
C ALA A 370 -2.28 -10.10 7.85
N ALA A 371 -1.92 -9.87 6.59
CA ALA A 371 -0.76 -9.09 6.22
C ALA A 371 -0.90 -7.60 6.55
N LEU A 372 -2.10 -7.02 6.44
CA LEU A 372 -2.38 -5.65 6.86
C LEU A 372 -2.20 -5.48 8.37
N GLU A 373 -2.84 -6.34 9.18
CA GLU A 373 -2.75 -6.31 10.63
C GLU A 373 -1.29 -6.41 11.09
N TRP A 374 -0.58 -7.40 10.56
CA TRP A 374 0.81 -7.64 10.90
C TRP A 374 1.75 -6.49 10.47
N ALA A 375 1.55 -5.92 9.27
CA ALA A 375 2.38 -4.82 8.78
C ALA A 375 2.17 -3.52 9.56
N ASP A 376 0.93 -3.23 9.99
CA ASP A 376 0.61 -2.07 10.83
C ASP A 376 1.25 -2.19 12.23
N GLU A 377 1.14 -3.36 12.87
CA GLU A 377 1.79 -3.63 14.16
C GLU A 377 3.32 -3.51 14.04
N THR A 378 3.88 -4.10 13.00
CA THR A 378 5.31 -4.08 12.73
C THR A 378 5.80 -2.67 12.40
N GLY A 379 5.07 -1.94 11.57
CA GLY A 379 5.39 -0.56 11.20
C GLY A 379 5.41 0.36 12.42
N ARG A 380 4.41 0.29 13.30
CA ARG A 380 4.37 1.09 14.55
C ARG A 380 5.55 0.83 15.48
N ALA A 381 6.12 -0.36 15.43
CA ALA A 381 7.24 -0.73 16.28
C ALA A 381 8.62 -0.38 15.67
N ILE A 382 8.71 -0.24 14.34
CA ILE A 382 9.96 -0.04 13.60
C ILE A 382 10.11 1.41 13.08
N LEU A 383 9.03 2.01 12.58
CA LEU A 383 8.96 3.39 12.08
C LEU A 383 8.61 4.37 13.20
#